data_9de16723389706784618474d4fde66cf
#
_entry.id   9de16723389706784618474d4fde66cf
#
_cell.length_a   1.000
_cell.length_b   1.000
_cell.length_c   1.000
_cell.angle_alpha   90.00
_cell.angle_beta   90.00
_cell.angle_gamma   90.00
#
_symmetry.space_group_name_H-M   'P 1'
#
loop_
_entity.id
_entity.type
_entity.pdbx_description
1 polymer ?
#
loop_
_entity_poly.entity_id
_entity_poly.type
_entity_poly.pdbx_seq_one_letter_code
_entity_poly.pdbx_strand_id
1 'polypeptide(L)'
;MLKKPGYSQQATKKTLTAKPSREDRNKQFEYINSETLDANAQGNPVLSIDAKKKENIRNLKNNGRTYQPKASSVEVLDHDFIIRGLGRATPYGVYDVFANQGFVNVGISKDTAVFAVEYIRRWWYCEGLIEYDASAEIVISPAHIDFCRPTS
;
A
#
# COMPACT_ATOMS: atom_id res chain seq x y z
N MET A 1 -25.65 29.06 -13.51
CA MET A 1 -26.12 27.80 -12.88
C MET A 1 -27.49 28.06 -12.25
N LEU A 2 -28.57 27.50 -12.79
CA LEU A 2 -29.94 27.70 -12.32
C LEU A 2 -30.18 26.89 -11.04
N LYS A 3 -30.24 27.56 -9.89
CA LYS A 3 -30.67 26.93 -8.62
C LYS A 3 -32.21 26.77 -8.69
N LYS A 4 -32.69 25.54 -8.87
CA LYS A 4 -34.13 25.25 -8.72
C LYS A 4 -34.50 25.35 -7.24
N PRO A 5 -35.60 26.04 -6.86
CA PRO A 5 -36.03 26.07 -5.47
C PRO A 5 -36.33 24.65 -4.95
N GLY A 6 -35.86 24.31 -3.76
CA GLY A 6 -36.03 23.00 -3.16
C GLY A 6 -34.93 21.96 -3.50
N TYR A 7 -33.91 22.30 -4.30
CA TYR A 7 -32.81 21.43 -4.64
C TYR A 7 -31.47 22.02 -4.14
N SER A 8 -30.70 21.22 -3.43
CA SER A 8 -29.34 21.55 -3.03
C SER A 8 -28.40 20.36 -3.29
N GLN A 9 -27.12 20.61 -3.43
CA GLN A 9 -26.13 19.53 -3.54
C GLN A 9 -26.10 18.73 -2.22
N GLN A 10 -26.44 17.45 -2.29
CA GLN A 10 -26.43 16.54 -1.15
C GLN A 10 -25.32 15.52 -1.30
N ALA A 11 -24.52 15.34 -0.25
CA ALA A 11 -23.59 14.21 -0.17
C ALA A 11 -24.35 12.90 0.11
N THR A 12 -23.84 11.80 -0.40
CA THR A 12 -24.40 10.48 -0.13
C THR A 12 -24.36 10.17 1.36
N LYS A 13 -25.49 9.80 1.98
CA LYS A 13 -25.60 9.39 3.39
C LYS A 13 -25.37 7.89 3.48
N LYS A 14 -24.37 7.47 4.27
CA LYS A 14 -24.17 6.05 4.60
C LYS A 14 -25.28 5.60 5.56
N THR A 15 -26.15 4.69 5.12
CA THR A 15 -27.31 4.21 5.91
C THR A 15 -27.05 2.91 6.66
N LEU A 16 -26.15 2.05 6.18
CA LEU A 16 -25.78 0.79 6.82
C LEU A 16 -24.27 0.68 6.84
N THR A 17 -23.69 0.70 8.02
CA THR A 17 -22.28 0.39 8.24
C THR A 17 -22.22 -0.87 9.10
N ALA A 18 -21.84 -2.01 8.50
CA ALA A 18 -21.37 -3.17 9.25
C ALA A 18 -19.99 -2.84 9.86
N LYS A 19 -19.96 -1.89 10.78
CA LYS A 19 -18.73 -1.62 11.54
C LYS A 19 -18.78 -2.49 12.78
N PRO A 20 -17.70 -3.24 13.08
CA PRO A 20 -17.54 -3.87 14.38
C PRO A 20 -17.69 -2.79 15.46
N SER A 21 -18.13 -3.18 16.64
CA SER A 21 -18.27 -2.25 17.76
C SER A 21 -16.93 -1.57 18.04
N ARG A 22 -16.97 -0.40 18.66
CA ARG A 22 -15.73 0.32 18.99
C ARG A 22 -14.87 -0.49 19.98
N GLU A 23 -15.49 -1.26 20.84
CA GLU A 23 -14.85 -2.15 21.80
C GLU A 23 -14.16 -3.32 21.11
N ASP A 24 -14.80 -3.96 20.12
CA ASP A 24 -14.20 -5.06 19.37
C ASP A 24 -12.99 -4.60 18.59
N ARG A 25 -13.03 -3.40 18.02
CA ARG A 25 -11.86 -2.81 17.35
C ARG A 25 -10.72 -2.56 18.32
N ASN A 26 -11.00 -2.01 19.49
CA ASN A 26 -9.95 -1.74 20.49
C ASN A 26 -9.28 -3.05 20.92
N LYS A 27 -10.04 -4.09 21.19
CA LYS A 27 -9.51 -5.42 21.53
C LYS A 27 -8.65 -6.01 20.39
N GLN A 28 -9.09 -5.84 19.14
CA GLN A 28 -8.28 -6.25 17.98
C GLN A 28 -6.95 -5.50 17.91
N PHE A 29 -6.97 -4.18 18.13
CA PHE A 29 -5.75 -3.38 18.13
C PHE A 29 -4.81 -3.75 19.28
N GLU A 30 -5.33 -3.97 20.48
CA GLU A 30 -4.55 -4.42 21.63
C GLU A 30 -3.89 -5.77 21.36
N TYR A 31 -4.64 -6.73 20.81
CA TYR A 31 -4.12 -8.04 20.42
C TYR A 31 -3.02 -7.93 19.36
N ILE A 32 -3.26 -7.21 18.26
CA ILE A 32 -2.28 -7.04 17.19
C ILE A 32 -1.01 -6.34 17.72
N ASN A 33 -1.19 -5.34 18.59
CA ASN A 33 -0.06 -4.62 19.17
C ASN A 33 0.79 -5.52 20.08
N SER A 34 0.15 -6.36 20.92
CA SER A 34 0.89 -7.32 21.75
C SER A 34 1.67 -8.33 20.91
N GLU A 35 1.03 -8.96 19.91
CA GLU A 35 1.68 -9.90 19.00
C GLU A 35 2.88 -9.26 18.25
N THR A 36 2.71 -8.00 17.84
CA THR A 36 3.77 -7.27 17.16
C THR A 36 4.96 -6.99 18.07
N LEU A 37 4.72 -6.60 19.32
CA LEU A 37 5.79 -6.36 20.31
C LEU A 37 6.49 -7.67 20.70
N ASP A 38 5.75 -8.74 20.86
CA ASP A 38 6.29 -10.07 21.18
C ASP A 38 7.16 -10.60 20.04
N ALA A 39 6.72 -10.46 18.80
CA ALA A 39 7.51 -10.82 17.63
C ALA A 39 8.84 -10.04 17.57
N ASN A 40 8.78 -8.73 17.80
CA ASN A 40 9.99 -7.90 17.85
C ASN A 40 10.95 -8.32 18.98
N ALA A 41 10.42 -8.62 20.15
CA ALA A 41 11.22 -9.08 21.29
C ALA A 41 11.93 -10.42 21.01
N GLN A 42 11.35 -11.25 20.15
CA GLN A 42 11.92 -12.52 19.69
C GLN A 42 12.88 -12.36 18.49
N GLY A 43 13.06 -11.14 17.97
CA GLY A 43 13.87 -10.88 16.79
C GLY A 43 13.22 -11.27 15.48
N ASN A 44 11.88 -11.38 15.46
CA ASN A 44 11.10 -11.72 14.27
C ASN A 44 10.65 -10.45 13.51
N PRO A 45 10.72 -10.43 12.17
CA PRO A 45 10.25 -9.30 11.39
C PRO A 45 8.72 -9.17 11.42
N VAL A 46 8.26 -7.92 11.54
CA VAL A 46 6.84 -7.59 11.43
C VAL A 46 6.62 -6.77 10.16
N LEU A 47 5.94 -7.36 9.20
CA LEU A 47 5.72 -6.77 7.90
C LEU A 47 4.31 -6.19 7.76
N SER A 48 4.24 -4.94 7.36
CA SER A 48 3.02 -4.33 6.84
C SER A 48 3.03 -4.41 5.32
N ILE A 49 1.99 -5.00 4.74
CA ILE A 49 1.92 -5.28 3.31
C ILE A 49 0.74 -4.51 2.72
N ASP A 50 1.01 -3.78 1.64
CA ASP A 50 -0.03 -3.07 0.89
C ASP A 50 0.14 -3.25 -0.62
N ALA A 51 -0.97 -3.49 -1.28
CA ALA A 51 -1.04 -3.59 -2.74
C ALA A 51 -1.77 -2.38 -3.30
N LYS A 52 -1.08 -1.56 -4.06
CA LYS A 52 -1.70 -0.44 -4.74
C LYS A 52 -2.59 -0.92 -5.89
N LYS A 53 -3.65 -0.18 -6.17
CA LYS A 53 -4.51 -0.44 -7.34
C LYS A 53 -3.68 -0.50 -8.62
N LYS A 54 -4.05 -1.42 -9.52
CA LYS A 54 -3.40 -1.57 -10.83
C LYS A 54 -3.33 -0.26 -11.59
N GLU A 55 -2.14 0.12 -11.98
CA GLU A 55 -1.86 1.31 -12.77
C GLU A 55 -1.50 0.93 -14.21
N ASN A 56 -1.93 1.73 -15.17
CA ASN A 56 -1.56 1.53 -16.56
C ASN A 56 -0.10 1.95 -16.77
N ILE A 57 0.70 1.11 -17.42
CA ILE A 57 2.09 1.45 -17.76
C ILE A 57 2.06 2.35 -18.98
N ARG A 58 2.18 3.68 -18.76
CA ARG A 58 2.12 4.69 -19.84
C ARG A 58 2.85 5.96 -19.46
N ASN A 59 3.19 6.71 -20.50
CA ASN A 59 3.64 8.09 -20.36
C ASN A 59 2.42 9.03 -20.31
N LEU A 60 1.81 9.16 -19.12
CA LEU A 60 0.67 10.02 -18.87
C LEU A 60 1.12 11.41 -18.44
N LYS A 61 0.27 12.41 -18.73
CA LYS A 61 0.48 13.78 -18.28
C LYS A 61 0.54 13.87 -16.76
N ASN A 62 1.66 14.31 -16.24
CA ASN A 62 1.81 14.69 -14.84
C ASN A 62 1.64 16.20 -14.68
N ASN A 63 0.95 16.62 -13.62
CA ASN A 63 0.80 18.04 -13.27
C ASN A 63 2.10 18.59 -12.67
N GLY A 64 3.19 18.53 -13.42
CA GLY A 64 4.49 19.01 -13.00
C GLY A 64 5.22 19.71 -14.13
N ARG A 65 6.32 20.41 -13.81
CA ARG A 65 7.23 21.00 -14.76
C ARG A 65 8.58 20.32 -14.60
N THR A 66 9.17 19.88 -15.71
CA THR A 66 10.53 19.34 -15.76
C THR A 66 11.44 20.28 -16.52
N TYR A 67 12.71 20.35 -16.12
CA TYR A 67 13.70 21.08 -16.87
C TYR A 67 14.08 20.30 -18.12
N GLN A 68 13.80 20.87 -19.28
CA GLN A 68 14.09 20.31 -20.59
C GLN A 68 14.77 21.36 -21.46
N PRO A 69 15.55 20.97 -22.47
CA PRO A 69 16.06 21.90 -23.47
C PRO A 69 14.91 22.71 -24.11
N LYS A 70 15.16 23.96 -24.45
CA LYS A 70 14.16 24.85 -25.05
C LYS A 70 13.56 24.20 -26.30
N ALA A 71 12.23 24.15 -26.39
CA ALA A 71 11.46 23.51 -27.46
C ALA A 71 11.47 21.95 -27.48
N SER A 72 11.94 21.28 -26.42
CA SER A 72 11.99 19.82 -26.29
C SER A 72 11.04 19.36 -25.18
N SER A 73 9.75 19.66 -25.28
CA SER A 73 8.76 19.14 -24.34
C SER A 73 8.48 17.66 -24.61
N VAL A 74 8.35 16.87 -23.53
CA VAL A 74 8.00 15.45 -23.65
C VAL A 74 6.52 15.34 -24.05
N GLU A 75 6.23 14.66 -25.15
CA GLU A 75 4.87 14.35 -25.54
C GLU A 75 4.29 13.27 -24.61
N VAL A 76 3.12 13.52 -24.09
CA VAL A 76 2.44 12.65 -23.12
C VAL A 76 0.98 12.48 -23.52
N LEU A 77 0.38 11.36 -23.11
CA LEU A 77 -1.03 11.12 -23.31
C LEU A 77 -1.85 11.92 -22.30
N ASP A 78 -2.82 12.67 -22.78
CA ASP A 78 -3.68 13.51 -21.94
C ASP A 78 -4.78 12.71 -21.22
N HIS A 79 -5.19 11.58 -21.79
CA HIS A 79 -6.27 10.74 -21.25
C HIS A 79 -5.85 9.28 -21.06
N ASP A 80 -6.43 8.64 -20.04
CA ASP A 80 -6.21 7.24 -19.69
C ASP A 80 -7.08 6.29 -20.53
N PHE A 81 -7.03 6.40 -21.86
CA PHE A 81 -7.70 5.44 -22.73
C PHE A 81 -7.00 4.09 -22.69
N ILE A 82 -7.78 3.00 -22.69
CA ILE A 82 -7.26 1.64 -22.74
C ILE A 82 -6.63 1.42 -24.12
N ILE A 83 -5.30 1.46 -24.20
CA ILE A 83 -4.58 1.07 -25.41
C ILE A 83 -4.28 -0.42 -25.28
N ARG A 84 -4.84 -1.23 -26.20
CA ARG A 84 -4.55 -2.67 -26.24
C ARG A 84 -3.06 -2.91 -26.47
N GLY A 85 -2.45 -3.76 -25.64
CA GLY A 85 -1.02 -4.10 -25.76
C GLY A 85 -0.10 -3.39 -24.77
N LEU A 86 -0.53 -2.29 -24.13
CA LEU A 86 0.19 -1.72 -23.01
C LEU A 86 -0.26 -2.40 -21.72
N GLY A 87 0.69 -2.92 -20.95
CA GLY A 87 0.44 -3.67 -19.72
C GLY A 87 -0.10 -2.80 -18.58
N ARG A 88 -0.56 -3.48 -17.54
CA ARG A 88 -0.86 -2.87 -16.23
C ARG A 88 0.14 -3.38 -15.22
N ALA A 89 0.55 -2.52 -14.31
CA ALA A 89 1.41 -2.88 -13.20
C ALA A 89 0.66 -2.74 -11.87
N THR A 90 0.98 -3.64 -10.95
CA THR A 90 0.51 -3.55 -9.56
C THR A 90 1.74 -3.31 -8.70
N PRO A 91 1.92 -2.08 -8.15
CA PRO A 91 2.91 -1.84 -7.12
C PRO A 91 2.50 -2.57 -5.83
N TYR A 92 3.44 -3.29 -5.26
CA TYR A 92 3.27 -4.05 -4.03
C TYR A 92 4.36 -3.65 -3.04
N GLY A 93 3.94 -3.07 -1.94
CA GLY A 93 4.83 -2.61 -0.88
C GLY A 93 4.91 -3.62 0.26
N VAL A 94 6.12 -3.90 0.70
CA VAL A 94 6.42 -4.63 1.93
C VAL A 94 7.20 -3.65 2.81
N TYR A 95 6.68 -3.35 3.98
CA TYR A 95 7.29 -2.44 4.93
C TYR A 95 7.60 -3.18 6.22
N ASP A 96 8.89 -3.20 6.56
CA ASP A 96 9.34 -3.69 7.86
C ASP A 96 9.15 -2.61 8.91
N VAL A 97 8.30 -2.90 9.88
CA VAL A 97 7.85 -1.93 10.87
C VAL A 97 8.97 -1.52 11.82
N PHE A 98 9.81 -2.46 12.25
CA PHE A 98 10.86 -2.20 13.23
C PHE A 98 12.17 -1.76 12.60
N ALA A 99 12.58 -2.37 11.51
CA ALA A 99 13.73 -1.92 10.73
C ALA A 99 13.47 -0.56 10.05
N ASN A 100 12.20 -0.14 9.93
CA ASN A 100 11.76 1.09 9.27
C ASN A 100 12.24 1.14 7.81
N GLN A 101 12.15 0.01 7.13
CA GLN A 101 12.59 -0.16 5.75
C GLN A 101 11.43 -0.55 4.85
N GLY A 102 11.39 0.02 3.67
CA GLY A 102 10.36 -0.25 2.67
C GLY A 102 10.95 -0.91 1.43
N PHE A 103 10.32 -2.00 1.00
CA PHE A 103 10.64 -2.72 -0.22
C PHE A 103 9.46 -2.67 -1.18
N VAL A 104 9.67 -2.23 -2.41
CA VAL A 104 8.61 -2.11 -3.41
C VAL A 104 8.91 -3.00 -4.60
N ASN A 105 7.96 -3.85 -4.92
CA ASN A 105 7.96 -4.65 -6.13
C ASN A 105 6.88 -4.19 -7.09
N VAL A 106 7.18 -4.22 -8.39
CA VAL A 106 6.21 -3.89 -9.43
C VAL A 106 5.95 -5.13 -10.28
N GLY A 107 4.74 -5.64 -10.20
CA GLY A 107 4.34 -6.83 -10.96
C GLY A 107 3.35 -6.52 -12.06
N ILE A 108 3.44 -7.28 -13.14
CA ILE A 108 2.56 -7.20 -14.30
C ILE A 108 1.54 -8.35 -14.35
N SER A 109 1.63 -9.28 -13.41
CA SER A 109 0.75 -10.44 -13.34
C SER A 109 -0.57 -10.15 -12.62
N LYS A 110 -1.44 -11.16 -12.52
CA LYS A 110 -2.68 -11.06 -11.76
C LYS A 110 -2.37 -10.99 -10.27
N ASP A 111 -3.10 -10.13 -9.56
CA ASP A 111 -3.04 -10.00 -8.12
C ASP A 111 -3.69 -11.24 -7.46
N THR A 112 -2.87 -12.21 -7.11
CA THR A 112 -3.27 -13.49 -6.51
C THR A 112 -2.49 -13.74 -5.22
N ALA A 113 -2.93 -14.67 -4.39
CA ALA A 113 -2.19 -15.08 -3.20
C ALA A 113 -0.76 -15.53 -3.51
N VAL A 114 -0.56 -16.24 -4.64
CA VAL A 114 0.76 -16.67 -5.11
C VAL A 114 1.66 -15.46 -5.40
N PHE A 115 1.09 -14.41 -5.97
CA PHE A 115 1.79 -13.16 -6.23
C PHE A 115 2.26 -12.50 -4.91
N ALA A 116 1.39 -12.42 -3.90
CA ALA A 116 1.73 -11.86 -2.61
C ALA A 116 2.87 -12.64 -1.92
N VAL A 117 2.78 -13.97 -1.91
CA VAL A 117 3.83 -14.83 -1.33
C VAL A 117 5.16 -14.65 -2.05
N GLU A 118 5.17 -14.54 -3.37
CA GLU A 118 6.40 -14.33 -4.15
C GLU A 118 7.07 -13.00 -3.78
N TYR A 119 6.31 -11.94 -3.49
CA TYR A 119 6.90 -10.66 -3.09
C TYR A 119 7.46 -10.66 -1.68
N ILE A 120 6.81 -11.34 -0.74
CA ILE A 120 7.35 -11.56 0.60
C ILE A 120 8.65 -12.37 0.49
N ARG A 121 8.65 -13.43 -0.34
CA ARG A 121 9.85 -14.24 -0.59
C ARG A 121 11.01 -13.40 -1.15
N ARG A 122 10.75 -12.51 -2.12
CA ARG A 122 11.77 -11.60 -2.68
C ARG A 122 12.29 -10.63 -1.64
N TRP A 123 11.41 -10.03 -0.84
CA TRP A 123 11.82 -9.19 0.27
C TRP A 123 12.74 -9.97 1.22
N TRP A 124 12.37 -11.20 1.58
CA TRP A 124 13.15 -12.04 2.47
C TRP A 124 14.58 -12.28 1.96
N TYR A 125 14.74 -12.61 0.67
CA TYR A 125 16.05 -12.84 0.08
C TYR A 125 16.87 -11.57 -0.16
N CYS A 126 16.23 -10.43 -0.38
CA CYS A 126 16.91 -9.16 -0.65
C CYS A 126 17.30 -8.41 0.63
N GLU A 127 16.41 -8.41 1.63
CA GLU A 127 16.52 -7.59 2.82
C GLU A 127 16.48 -8.44 4.10
N GLY A 128 15.51 -9.34 4.20
CA GLY A 128 15.24 -10.09 5.43
C GLY A 128 16.42 -10.92 5.92
N LEU A 129 17.10 -11.66 5.05
CA LEU A 129 18.28 -12.48 5.43
C LEU A 129 19.50 -11.65 5.84
N ILE A 130 19.52 -10.36 5.59
CA ILE A 130 20.59 -9.45 6.02
C ILE A 130 20.36 -9.02 7.48
N GLU A 131 19.09 -8.78 7.84
CA GLU A 131 18.70 -8.19 9.12
C GLU A 131 18.27 -9.22 10.16
N TYR A 132 17.77 -10.40 9.72
CA TYR A 132 17.16 -11.39 10.59
C TYR A 132 17.80 -12.77 10.45
N ASP A 133 17.66 -13.59 11.50
CA ASP A 133 18.10 -14.98 11.45
C ASP A 133 17.29 -15.77 10.42
N ALA A 134 17.92 -16.74 9.76
CA ALA A 134 17.29 -17.58 8.74
C ALA A 134 16.12 -18.42 9.28
N SER A 135 16.04 -18.62 10.58
CA SER A 135 14.95 -19.30 11.29
C SER A 135 13.85 -18.37 11.80
N ALA A 136 13.96 -17.05 11.56
CA ALA A 136 12.96 -16.08 12.04
C ALA A 136 11.58 -16.32 11.44
N GLU A 137 10.55 -16.13 12.24
CA GLU A 137 9.15 -16.21 11.82
C GLU A 137 8.67 -14.87 11.33
N ILE A 138 8.07 -14.82 10.12
CA ILE A 138 7.55 -13.59 9.56
C ILE A 138 6.13 -13.35 10.07
N VAL A 139 5.94 -12.27 10.81
CA VAL A 139 4.62 -11.80 11.24
C VAL A 139 4.09 -10.78 10.24
N ILE A 140 2.89 -11.03 9.68
CA ILE A 140 2.24 -10.12 8.75
C ILE A 140 1.15 -9.37 9.47
N SER A 141 1.31 -8.05 9.56
CA SER A 141 0.31 -7.14 10.11
C SER A 141 -0.51 -6.50 8.99
N PRO A 142 -1.84 -6.37 9.13
CA PRO A 142 -2.64 -5.67 8.13
C PRO A 142 -2.19 -4.21 8.01
N ALA A 143 -2.09 -3.73 6.78
CA ALA A 143 -1.81 -2.33 6.47
C ALA A 143 -2.90 -1.45 7.09
N HIS A 144 -2.62 -0.67 8.10
CA HIS A 144 -3.41 0.38 8.78
C HIS A 144 -3.25 0.39 10.31
N ILE A 145 -2.12 -0.02 10.80
CA ILE A 145 -1.82 0.18 12.21
C ILE A 145 -0.92 1.42 12.30
N ASP A 146 -1.48 2.52 12.78
CA ASP A 146 -0.68 3.66 13.23
C ASP A 146 0.11 3.21 14.46
N PHE A 147 1.33 2.71 14.24
CA PHE A 147 2.26 2.46 15.32
C PHE A 147 2.67 3.80 15.93
N CYS A 148 2.01 4.20 17.01
CA CYS A 148 2.57 5.19 17.90
C CYS A 148 3.91 4.67 18.42
N ARG A 149 5.02 5.15 17.85
CA ARG A 149 6.33 4.93 18.46
C ARG A 149 6.27 5.54 19.87
N PRO A 150 6.69 4.79 20.91
CA PRO A 150 6.92 5.43 22.18
C PRO A 150 8.00 6.50 21.96
N THR A 151 7.64 7.75 22.18
CA THR A 151 8.60 8.86 22.24
C THR A 151 9.55 8.58 23.40
N SER A 152 10.78 8.24 23.07
CA SER A 152 11.90 8.21 24.00
C SER A 152 12.19 9.58 24.56
#